data_5d87d2254853a90294e4c89263e01c0c
#
_entry.id   5d87d2254853a90294e4c89263e01c0c
#
_cell.length_a   1.000
_cell.length_b   1.000
_cell.length_c   1.000
_cell.angle_alpha   90.00
_cell.angle_beta   90.00
_cell.angle_gamma   90.00
#
_symmetry.space_group_name_H-M   'P 1'
#
loop_
_entity.id
_entity.type
_entity.pdbx_description
1 polymer ?
#
loop_
_entity_poly.entity_id
_entity_poly.type
_entity_poly.pdbx_seq_one_letter_code
_entity_poly.pdbx_strand_id
1 'polypeptide(L)'
;MQTYNFTVPDICDAFPDEVLIGDIFLNSYGGIDKFCGEIRTADCPHSNSVVKEIVQENGDGKVLVINHTGEKFCSMVGDQIAQKANENKWRGILVNGFIRDIEVIKNISIGVYAKNTYPMKTDKAFGIGTKDKKINI
;
A
#
# COMPACT_ATOMS: atom_id res chain seq x y z
N MET A 1 -8.79 16.90 1.97
CA MET A 1 -7.39 16.52 2.32
C MET A 1 -7.18 16.74 3.81
N GLN A 2 -6.64 15.76 4.51
CA GLN A 2 -6.27 15.93 5.91
C GLN A 2 -4.90 16.62 6.03
N THR A 3 -4.83 17.54 6.99
CA THR A 3 -3.55 18.17 7.36
C THR A 3 -3.12 17.65 8.72
N TYR A 4 -1.81 17.44 8.86
CA TYR A 4 -1.21 16.94 10.09
C TYR A 4 -0.23 18.00 10.63
N ASN A 5 -0.30 18.26 11.93
CA ASN A 5 0.58 19.22 12.60
C ASN A 5 1.86 18.58 13.15
N PHE A 6 2.14 17.36 12.77
CA PHE A 6 3.31 16.61 13.23
C PHE A 6 3.94 15.84 12.07
N THR A 7 5.18 15.45 12.25
CA THR A 7 5.93 14.60 11.32
C THR A 7 6.13 13.21 11.89
N VAL A 8 6.55 12.26 11.05
CA VAL A 8 6.92 10.92 11.53
C VAL A 8 8.08 10.98 12.53
N PRO A 9 9.16 11.77 12.30
CA PRO A 9 10.19 11.97 13.32
C PRO A 9 9.64 12.49 14.65
N ASP A 10 8.68 13.41 14.63
CA ASP A 10 8.06 13.91 15.88
C ASP A 10 7.42 12.79 16.68
N ILE A 11 6.74 11.85 16.02
CA ILE A 11 6.13 10.68 16.66
C ILE A 11 7.22 9.77 17.25
N CYS A 12 8.27 9.52 16.49
CA CYS A 12 9.38 8.69 16.95
C CYS A 12 10.08 9.29 18.16
N ASP A 13 10.27 10.59 18.17
CA ASP A 13 10.90 11.29 19.29
C ASP A 13 10.02 11.31 20.54
N ALA A 14 8.70 11.45 20.35
CA ALA A 14 7.75 11.48 21.47
C ALA A 14 7.47 10.10 22.06
N PHE A 15 7.49 9.05 21.23
CA PHE A 15 7.10 7.70 21.64
C PHE A 15 8.13 6.64 21.21
N PRO A 16 9.42 6.80 21.59
CA PRO A 16 10.49 5.94 21.07
C PRO A 16 10.33 4.46 21.45
N ASP A 17 9.66 4.18 22.56
CA ASP A 17 9.48 2.82 23.05
C ASP A 17 8.20 2.16 22.54
N GLU A 18 7.34 2.92 21.86
CA GLU A 18 6.05 2.43 21.38
C GLU A 18 5.99 2.26 19.87
N VAL A 19 6.79 3.04 19.12
CA VAL A 19 6.78 2.99 17.66
C VAL A 19 7.48 1.75 17.13
N LEU A 20 6.91 1.18 16.07
CA LEU A 20 7.56 0.15 15.28
C LEU A 20 7.84 0.72 13.90
N ILE A 21 9.07 0.59 13.45
CA ILE A 21 9.49 1.10 12.15
C ILE A 21 9.58 -0.06 11.18
N GLY A 22 8.96 0.10 10.01
CA GLY A 22 9.07 -0.88 8.94
C GLY A 22 10.52 -0.97 8.45
N ASP A 23 11.01 -2.19 8.28
CA ASP A 23 12.41 -2.46 7.93
C ASP A 23 12.61 -2.50 6.41
N ILE A 24 11.95 -1.62 5.71
CA ILE A 24 11.99 -1.52 4.24
C ILE A 24 12.15 -0.05 3.81
N PHE A 25 12.77 0.13 2.65
CA PHE A 25 12.83 1.44 2.01
C PHE A 25 11.72 1.57 0.99
N LEU A 26 10.92 2.62 1.11
CA LEU A 26 9.78 2.88 0.24
C LEU A 26 9.90 4.26 -0.37
N ASN A 27 9.40 4.37 -1.62
CA ASN A 27 9.28 5.63 -2.33
C ASN A 27 7.81 6.03 -2.42
N SER A 28 7.53 7.33 -2.42
CA SER A 28 6.19 7.89 -2.58
C SER A 28 5.85 8.07 -4.05
N TYR A 29 4.71 7.54 -4.48
CA TYR A 29 4.25 7.62 -5.86
C TYR A 29 2.85 8.19 -6.01
N GLY A 30 2.05 8.23 -4.96
CA GLY A 30 0.69 8.76 -5.00
C GLY A 30 0.62 10.28 -5.01
N GLY A 31 -0.57 10.82 -5.15
CA GLY A 31 -0.81 12.26 -5.08
C GLY A 31 -0.71 12.83 -3.67
N ILE A 32 -0.68 11.98 -2.67
CA ILE A 32 -0.54 12.36 -1.26
C ILE A 32 0.69 11.66 -0.67
N ASP A 33 1.59 12.44 -0.07
CA ASP A 33 2.83 11.91 0.51
C ASP A 33 2.71 11.56 1.99
N LYS A 34 1.79 12.21 2.69
CA LYS A 34 1.66 12.10 4.15
C LYS A 34 0.26 11.65 4.52
N PHE A 35 0.17 10.53 5.20
CA PHE A 35 -1.10 9.95 5.62
C PHE A 35 -0.89 9.03 6.82
N CYS A 36 -1.95 8.71 7.52
CA CYS A 36 -1.99 7.70 8.57
C CYS A 36 -3.37 7.08 8.64
N GLY A 37 -3.47 5.92 9.23
CA GLY A 37 -4.73 5.21 9.39
C GLY A 37 -4.52 3.83 9.99
N GLU A 38 -5.62 3.22 10.40
CA GLU A 38 -5.62 1.82 10.82
C GLU A 38 -5.17 0.93 9.66
N ILE A 39 -4.35 -0.06 9.95
CA ILE A 39 -3.77 -0.94 8.93
C ILE A 39 -4.67 -2.14 8.66
N ARG A 40 -4.90 -2.43 7.37
CA ARG A 40 -5.32 -3.74 6.90
C ARG A 40 -4.21 -4.34 6.06
N THR A 41 -4.07 -5.65 6.10
CA THR A 41 -2.98 -6.35 5.42
C THR A 41 -3.49 -7.27 4.32
N ALA A 42 -2.65 -7.45 3.29
CA ALA A 42 -2.80 -8.46 2.26
C ALA A 42 -1.45 -9.12 2.04
N ASP A 43 -1.43 -10.44 2.08
CA ASP A 43 -0.23 -11.23 1.81
C ASP A 43 -0.39 -11.91 0.45
N CYS A 44 0.45 -11.54 -0.50
CA CYS A 44 0.28 -11.93 -1.90
C CYS A 44 1.53 -12.67 -2.40
N PRO A 45 1.44 -13.99 -2.63
CA PRO A 45 2.59 -14.72 -3.18
C PRO A 45 2.89 -14.33 -4.64
N HIS A 46 1.87 -14.28 -5.52
CA HIS A 46 2.06 -13.93 -6.92
C HIS A 46 0.89 -13.18 -7.55
N SER A 47 -0.28 -13.18 -6.90
CA SER A 47 -1.49 -12.58 -7.44
C SER A 47 -1.95 -11.44 -6.54
N ASN A 48 -2.51 -10.40 -7.14
CA ASN A 48 -3.14 -9.30 -6.41
C ASN A 48 -4.67 -9.45 -6.33
N SER A 49 -5.20 -10.65 -6.50
CA SER A 49 -6.64 -10.89 -6.45
C SER A 49 -7.26 -10.44 -5.13
N VAL A 50 -6.62 -10.76 -4.01
CA VAL A 50 -7.09 -10.34 -2.68
C VAL A 50 -7.04 -8.83 -2.50
N VAL A 51 -6.06 -8.16 -3.11
CA VAL A 51 -5.98 -6.68 -3.09
C VAL A 51 -7.18 -6.09 -3.83
N LYS A 52 -7.53 -6.63 -4.98
CA LYS A 52 -8.71 -6.18 -5.75
C LYS A 52 -10.00 -6.35 -4.96
N GLU A 53 -10.14 -7.41 -4.19
CA GLU A 53 -11.30 -7.60 -3.30
C GLU A 53 -11.33 -6.56 -2.20
N ILE A 54 -10.22 -6.36 -1.51
CA ILE A 54 -10.14 -5.44 -0.36
C ILE A 54 -10.48 -4.01 -0.77
N VAL A 55 -9.95 -3.53 -1.89
CA VAL A 55 -10.21 -2.14 -2.31
C VAL A 55 -11.64 -1.89 -2.75
N GLN A 56 -12.44 -2.93 -2.98
CA GLN A 56 -13.88 -2.78 -3.22
C GLN A 56 -14.65 -2.44 -1.93
N GLU A 57 -14.09 -2.75 -0.79
CA GLU A 57 -14.72 -2.44 0.51
C GLU A 57 -14.52 -0.97 0.86
N ASN A 58 -15.38 -0.46 1.74
CA ASN A 58 -15.20 0.88 2.30
C ASN A 58 -13.95 0.89 3.18
N GLY A 59 -12.95 1.67 2.80
CA GLY A 59 -11.69 1.76 3.54
C GLY A 59 -11.83 2.52 4.86
N ASP A 60 -12.77 3.42 4.94
CA ASP A 60 -13.03 4.23 6.15
C ASP A 60 -11.75 4.88 6.72
N GLY A 61 -10.91 5.40 5.84
CA GLY A 61 -9.65 6.03 6.20
C GLY A 61 -8.51 5.08 6.55
N LYS A 62 -8.68 3.77 6.31
CA LYS A 62 -7.63 2.78 6.59
C LYS A 62 -6.51 2.84 5.56
N VAL A 63 -5.39 2.25 5.93
CA VAL A 63 -4.21 2.06 5.08
C VAL A 63 -4.08 0.58 4.76
N LEU A 64 -4.00 0.25 3.47
CA LEU A 64 -3.78 -1.12 3.02
C LEU A 64 -2.29 -1.39 2.89
N VAL A 65 -1.77 -2.36 3.62
CA VAL A 65 -0.39 -2.81 3.54
C VAL A 65 -0.33 -4.15 2.82
N ILE A 66 0.34 -4.16 1.67
CA ILE A 66 0.44 -5.32 0.79
C ILE A 66 1.85 -5.90 0.89
N ASN A 67 1.96 -7.17 1.24
CA ASN A 67 3.22 -7.89 1.27
C ASN A 67 3.29 -8.87 0.09
N HIS A 68 4.19 -8.60 -0.84
CA HIS A 68 4.47 -9.51 -1.95
C HIS A 68 5.53 -10.52 -1.50
N THR A 69 5.13 -11.75 -1.29
CA THR A 69 5.99 -12.82 -0.77
C THR A 69 6.56 -13.74 -1.83
N GLY A 70 6.10 -13.61 -3.06
CA GLY A 70 6.59 -14.44 -4.17
C GLY A 70 7.97 -14.02 -4.66
N GLU A 71 8.68 -14.95 -5.29
CA GLU A 71 10.03 -14.71 -5.83
C GLU A 71 10.00 -13.98 -7.17
N LYS A 72 8.94 -14.17 -7.94
CA LYS A 72 8.81 -13.57 -9.26
C LYS A 72 8.36 -12.12 -9.14
N PHE A 73 9.10 -11.21 -9.73
CA PHE A 73 8.74 -9.80 -9.74
C PHE A 73 7.47 -9.56 -10.57
N CYS A 74 6.59 -8.77 -10.00
CA CYS A 74 5.37 -8.30 -10.67
C CYS A 74 4.85 -7.06 -9.94
N SER A 75 3.99 -6.31 -10.61
CA SER A 75 3.35 -5.13 -10.02
C SER A 75 2.10 -5.54 -9.26
N MET A 76 2.02 -5.21 -7.99
CA MET A 76 0.86 -5.48 -7.14
C MET A 76 -0.26 -4.47 -7.31
N VAL A 77 0.07 -3.22 -7.66
CA VAL A 77 -0.88 -2.12 -7.77
C VAL A 77 -0.62 -1.35 -9.06
N GLY A 78 -1.68 -1.14 -9.81
CA GLY A 78 -1.71 -0.22 -10.94
C GLY A 78 -2.73 0.91 -10.70
N ASP A 79 -3.00 1.67 -11.74
CA ASP A 79 -3.89 2.82 -11.68
C ASP A 79 -5.33 2.46 -11.26
N GLN A 80 -5.86 1.35 -11.74
CA GLN A 80 -7.23 0.93 -11.45
C GLN A 80 -7.45 0.59 -9.98
N ILE A 81 -6.49 -0.11 -9.36
CA ILE A 81 -6.54 -0.43 -7.94
C ILE A 81 -6.42 0.84 -7.10
N ALA A 82 -5.48 1.72 -7.44
CA ALA A 82 -5.29 2.98 -6.74
C ALA A 82 -6.54 3.87 -6.83
N GLN A 83 -7.15 3.95 -8.02
CA GLN A 83 -8.37 4.72 -8.23
C GLN A 83 -9.54 4.15 -7.42
N LYS A 84 -9.72 2.82 -7.43
CA LYS A 84 -10.78 2.17 -6.68
C LYS A 84 -10.61 2.36 -5.18
N ALA A 85 -9.39 2.26 -4.68
CA ALA A 85 -9.09 2.52 -3.28
C ALA A 85 -9.43 3.97 -2.91
N ASN A 86 -9.08 4.93 -3.73
CA ASN A 86 -9.42 6.33 -3.50
C ASN A 86 -10.93 6.56 -3.47
N GLU A 87 -11.66 5.99 -4.42
CA GLU A 87 -13.13 6.08 -4.49
C GLU A 87 -13.79 5.50 -3.23
N ASN A 88 -13.23 4.42 -2.69
CA ASN A 88 -13.77 3.71 -1.55
C ASN A 88 -13.17 4.16 -0.21
N LYS A 89 -12.62 5.37 -0.16
CA LYS A 89 -12.17 6.05 1.07
C LYS A 89 -11.00 5.37 1.78
N TRP A 90 -10.17 4.63 1.06
CA TRP A 90 -8.87 4.23 1.56
C TRP A 90 -7.96 5.45 1.60
N ARG A 91 -7.17 5.57 2.65
CA ARG A 91 -6.29 6.73 2.82
C ARG A 91 -4.94 6.53 2.14
N GLY A 92 -4.46 5.32 2.13
CA GLY A 92 -3.18 4.99 1.53
C GLY A 92 -3.01 3.52 1.26
N ILE A 93 -2.05 3.23 0.39
CA ILE A 93 -1.60 1.88 0.06
C ILE A 93 -0.08 1.85 0.22
N LEU A 94 0.41 0.83 0.90
CA LEU A 94 1.83 0.63 1.15
C LEU A 94 2.18 -0.75 0.63
N VAL A 95 3.11 -0.83 -0.33
CA VAL A 95 3.44 -2.07 -1.01
C VAL A 95 4.88 -2.47 -0.69
N ASN A 96 5.04 -3.56 0.04
CA ASN A 96 6.34 -4.23 0.14
C ASN A 96 6.54 -5.04 -1.14
N GLY A 97 6.89 -4.33 -2.21
CA GLY A 97 6.98 -4.83 -3.57
C GLY A 97 6.92 -3.69 -4.58
N PHE A 98 6.37 -3.99 -5.76
CA PHE A 98 6.39 -3.08 -6.89
C PHE A 98 5.00 -2.66 -7.34
N ILE A 99 4.95 -1.50 -7.98
CA ILE A 99 3.74 -0.94 -8.61
C ILE A 99 4.06 -0.52 -10.04
N ARG A 100 3.02 -0.17 -10.80
CA ARG A 100 3.16 0.41 -12.15
C ARG A 100 2.16 1.56 -12.33
N ASP A 101 2.13 2.12 -13.54
CA ASP A 101 1.22 3.22 -13.90
C ASP A 101 1.42 4.47 -13.05
N ILE A 102 2.66 4.76 -12.67
CA ILE A 102 2.96 5.88 -11.77
C ILE A 102 2.61 7.24 -12.37
N GLU A 103 2.60 7.35 -13.70
CA GLU A 103 2.20 8.58 -14.40
C GLU A 103 0.73 8.95 -14.10
N VAL A 104 -0.12 7.95 -13.89
CA VAL A 104 -1.52 8.14 -13.51
C VAL A 104 -1.66 8.24 -11.99
N ILE A 105 -1.00 7.35 -11.26
CA ILE A 105 -1.10 7.25 -9.79
C ILE A 105 -0.70 8.56 -9.11
N LYS A 106 0.30 9.27 -9.61
CA LYS A 106 0.73 10.55 -9.04
C LYS A 106 -0.36 11.63 -9.01
N ASN A 107 -1.40 11.48 -9.83
CA ASN A 107 -2.52 12.41 -9.90
C ASN A 107 -3.76 11.94 -9.12
N ILE A 108 -3.69 10.80 -8.47
CA ILE A 108 -4.78 10.28 -7.62
C ILE A 108 -4.56 10.74 -6.19
N SER A 109 -5.61 11.29 -5.56
CA SER A 109 -5.54 11.86 -4.21
C SER A 109 -5.53 10.77 -3.13
N ILE A 110 -4.56 9.89 -3.19
CA ILE A 110 -4.31 8.80 -2.24
C ILE A 110 -2.81 8.66 -2.02
N GLY A 111 -2.40 8.24 -0.83
CA GLY A 111 -1.02 7.86 -0.59
C GLY A 111 -0.71 6.51 -1.22
N VAL A 112 0.40 6.41 -1.95
CA VAL A 112 0.89 5.13 -2.47
C VAL A 112 2.39 5.07 -2.31
N TYR A 113 2.86 4.14 -1.51
CA TYR A 113 4.29 3.90 -1.28
C TYR A 113 4.64 2.50 -1.74
N ALA A 114 5.79 2.36 -2.39
CA ALA A 114 6.29 1.08 -2.88
C ALA A 114 7.82 1.06 -2.92
N LYS A 115 8.40 -0.11 -3.04
CA LYS A 115 9.86 -0.27 -3.15
C LYS A 115 10.38 0.33 -4.44
N ASN A 116 9.69 0.04 -5.55
CA ASN A 116 10.04 0.55 -6.88
C ASN A 116 8.89 0.25 -7.84
N THR A 117 9.12 0.50 -9.13
CA THR A 117 8.19 0.19 -10.21
C THR A 117 8.61 -1.06 -10.96
N TYR A 118 7.63 -1.77 -11.52
CA TYR A 118 7.86 -2.93 -12.37
C TYR A 118 6.73 -3.04 -13.39
N PRO A 119 7.01 -3.18 -14.69
CA PRO A 119 5.98 -3.01 -15.72
C PRO A 119 5.03 -4.19 -15.89
N MET A 120 5.42 -5.37 -15.44
CA MET A 120 4.63 -6.59 -15.64
C MET A 120 3.56 -6.75 -14.57
N LYS A 121 2.34 -7.11 -14.99
CA LYS A 121 1.23 -7.39 -14.08
C LYS A 121 1.44 -8.71 -13.33
N THR A 122 0.61 -8.95 -12.32
CA THR A 122 0.57 -10.23 -11.61
C THR A 122 0.06 -11.35 -12.52
N ASP A 123 0.45 -12.57 -12.19
CA ASP A 123 -0.06 -13.78 -12.85
C ASP A 123 -1.13 -14.42 -11.95
N LYS A 124 -2.37 -14.46 -12.44
CA LYS A 124 -3.50 -15.00 -11.69
C LYS A 124 -3.43 -16.52 -11.47
N ALA A 125 -2.56 -17.21 -12.17
CA ALA A 125 -2.39 -18.66 -12.04
C ALA A 125 -1.71 -19.10 -10.73
N PHE A 126 -1.09 -18.15 -9.99
CA PHE A 126 -0.24 -18.47 -8.84
C PHE A 126 -0.83 -17.93 -7.52
N GLY A 127 -1.79 -18.64 -6.97
CA GLY A 127 -2.24 -18.43 -5.61
C GLY A 127 -2.99 -17.11 -5.39
N ILE A 128 -3.95 -17.15 -4.49
CA ILE A 128 -4.90 -16.06 -4.27
C ILE A 128 -4.37 -15.06 -3.24
N GLY A 129 -3.53 -15.50 -2.32
CA GLY A 129 -3.09 -14.68 -1.19
C GLY A 129 -4.09 -14.69 -0.03
N THR A 130 -3.74 -14.01 1.05
CA THR A 130 -4.54 -13.95 2.27
C THR A 130 -4.67 -12.51 2.75
N LYS A 131 -5.81 -12.19 3.36
CA LYS A 131 -6.07 -10.87 3.93
C LYS A 131 -6.12 -10.93 5.45
N ASP A 132 -5.85 -9.79 6.08
CA ASP A 132 -5.96 -9.59 7.53
C ASP A 132 -5.07 -10.51 8.37
N LYS A 133 -3.96 -10.95 7.78
CA LYS A 133 -2.96 -11.78 8.43
C LYS A 133 -1.80 -10.92 8.92
N LYS A 134 -1.19 -11.29 10.03
CA LYS A 134 0.05 -10.63 10.49
C LYS A 134 1.15 -10.84 9.45
N ILE A 135 1.77 -9.75 9.04
CA ILE A 135 2.87 -9.76 8.07
C ILE A 135 4.12 -9.15 8.68
N ASN A 136 5.28 -9.49 8.14
CA ASN A 136 6.57 -8.88 8.45
C ASN A 136 7.06 -8.05 7.26
N ILE A 137 7.38 -6.80 7.53
CA ILE A 137 7.95 -5.89 6.53
C ILE A 137 9.11 -5.12 7.11
#